data_e88413795cba5d3029f0119ff1003fd3
#
_entry.id   e88413795cba5d3029f0119ff1003fd3
#
_cell.length_a   1.000
_cell.length_b   1.000
_cell.length_c   1.000
_cell.angle_alpha   90.00
_cell.angle_beta   90.00
_cell.angle_gamma   90.00
#
_symmetry.space_group_name_H-M   'P 1'
#
loop_
_entity.id
_entity.type
_entity.pdbx_description
1 polymer ?
#
loop_
_entity_poly.entity_id
_entity_poly.type
_entity_poly.pdbx_seq_one_letter_code
_entity_poly.pdbx_strand_id
1 'polypeptide(L)'
;MKRMIISLVCCLFAMCGPAGADAPKPFPDFTFKRVKPPSTSQGPRITVQIGPKTGEPDLASASQPTSTPQDQANWFWSQISPDIGSASAGRIEGAVNHIQTTAANPLVAPRLADLQNIASTHNTDILRATVGTRVSPALVLAVIHTESSGNIAEQSSAGAQGLMQLIPATADRFGVADPFDAAQNINGGVAYLDWLMGQFDGDPLLVLAAYNAGEGAVREHGGVPPFAETRTYVPKVLMAWSVARGLCRTPPQLASDGCVFIVKGS
;
A
#
# COMPACT_ATOMS: atom_id res chain seq x y z
N MET A 1 22.20 77.74 -5.82
CA MET A 1 22.75 76.70 -6.69
C MET A 1 23.07 75.53 -5.84
N LYS A 2 22.12 74.49 -5.74
CA LYS A 2 22.31 73.26 -5.02
C LYS A 2 22.30 72.10 -6.04
N ARG A 3 23.44 71.44 -6.20
CA ARG A 3 23.62 70.29 -7.06
C ARG A 3 23.04 69.01 -6.35
N MET A 4 22.04 68.40 -6.95
CA MET A 4 21.44 67.17 -6.52
C MET A 4 22.21 66.00 -7.18
N ILE A 5 22.86 65.20 -6.37
CA ILE A 5 23.56 63.98 -6.80
C ILE A 5 22.55 62.83 -6.70
N ILE A 6 22.15 62.26 -7.85
CA ILE A 6 21.29 61.06 -7.94
C ILE A 6 22.22 59.86 -7.92
N SER A 7 22.16 59.07 -6.83
CA SER A 7 22.87 57.81 -6.67
C SER A 7 22.04 56.69 -7.32
N LEU A 8 22.57 56.14 -8.42
CA LEU A 8 21.97 55.01 -9.15
C LEU A 8 22.35 53.71 -8.44
N VAL A 9 21.42 53.13 -7.67
CA VAL A 9 21.58 51.79 -7.08
C VAL A 9 21.17 50.74 -8.10
N CYS A 10 22.17 50.05 -8.65
CA CYS A 10 21.97 48.93 -9.58
C CYS A 10 21.63 47.68 -8.77
N CYS A 11 20.36 47.27 -8.71
CA CYS A 11 19.92 45.99 -8.16
C CYS A 11 20.23 44.86 -9.16
N LEU A 12 21.29 44.09 -8.90
CA LEU A 12 21.48 42.79 -9.55
C LEU A 12 20.43 41.80 -9.00
N PHE A 13 19.38 41.54 -9.77
CA PHE A 13 18.51 40.39 -9.58
C PHE A 13 19.23 39.17 -10.09
N ALA A 14 19.75 38.34 -9.17
CA ALA A 14 20.18 36.97 -9.49
C ALA A 14 18.91 36.15 -9.78
N MET A 15 18.70 35.81 -11.06
CA MET A 15 17.68 34.85 -11.47
C MET A 15 18.10 33.45 -10.99
N CYS A 16 17.58 33.02 -9.85
CA CYS A 16 17.59 31.63 -9.45
C CYS A 16 16.51 30.92 -10.26
N GLY A 17 16.90 30.22 -11.32
CA GLY A 17 15.99 29.38 -12.10
C GLY A 17 15.49 28.20 -11.22
N PRO A 18 14.24 27.73 -11.39
CA PRO A 18 13.77 26.56 -10.69
C PRO A 18 14.62 25.35 -11.12
N ALA A 19 15.24 24.68 -10.17
CA ALA A 19 15.83 23.37 -10.39
C ALA A 19 14.66 22.41 -10.71
N GLY A 20 14.50 22.06 -11.97
CA GLY A 20 13.57 21.06 -12.41
C GLY A 20 14.02 19.71 -11.86
N ALA A 21 13.31 19.19 -10.87
CA ALA A 21 13.43 17.79 -10.52
C ALA A 21 12.88 16.97 -11.69
N ASP A 22 13.73 16.18 -12.34
CA ASP A 22 13.32 15.29 -13.41
C ASP A 22 12.24 14.32 -12.87
N ALA A 23 11.09 14.27 -13.56
CA ALA A 23 10.06 13.31 -13.25
C ALA A 23 10.58 11.86 -13.41
N PRO A 24 10.21 10.94 -12.51
CA PRO A 24 10.61 9.53 -12.62
C PRO A 24 10.24 8.96 -14.00
N LYS A 25 11.14 8.17 -14.58
CA LYS A 25 10.92 7.55 -15.89
C LYS A 25 9.69 6.63 -15.85
N PRO A 26 8.83 6.64 -16.90
CA PRO A 26 7.73 5.69 -16.99
C PRO A 26 8.24 4.25 -17.03
N PHE A 27 7.45 3.31 -16.51
CA PHE A 27 7.79 1.89 -16.56
C PHE A 27 7.97 1.42 -18.00
N PRO A 28 8.98 0.58 -18.30
CA PRO A 28 9.01 -0.15 -19.56
C PRO A 28 7.80 -1.11 -19.61
N ASP A 29 7.16 -1.17 -20.78
CA ASP A 29 6.04 -2.07 -21.00
C ASP A 29 6.44 -3.52 -20.69
N PHE A 30 5.79 -4.12 -19.69
CA PHE A 30 5.96 -5.53 -19.36
C PHE A 30 5.25 -6.40 -20.41
N THR A 31 5.99 -6.87 -21.40
CA THR A 31 5.51 -7.93 -22.26
C THR A 31 5.67 -9.28 -21.56
N PHE A 32 4.59 -9.80 -21.00
CA PHE A 32 4.55 -11.17 -20.49
C PHE A 32 4.77 -12.16 -21.65
N LYS A 33 5.95 -12.77 -21.70
CA LYS A 33 6.19 -13.89 -22.58
C LYS A 33 5.47 -15.10 -22.00
N ARG A 34 4.33 -15.48 -22.59
CA ARG A 34 3.60 -16.69 -22.23
C ARG A 34 4.52 -17.90 -22.46
N VAL A 35 5.05 -18.46 -21.40
CA VAL A 35 5.78 -19.72 -21.45
C VAL A 35 4.74 -20.83 -21.56
N LYS A 36 4.72 -21.56 -22.67
CA LYS A 36 3.89 -22.77 -22.84
C LYS A 36 4.32 -23.78 -21.77
N PRO A 37 3.37 -24.46 -21.09
CA PRO A 37 3.71 -25.55 -20.20
C PRO A 37 4.49 -26.62 -20.97
N PRO A 38 5.51 -27.27 -20.34
CA PRO A 38 6.25 -28.33 -21.00
C PRO A 38 5.31 -29.48 -21.37
N SER A 39 5.36 -29.85 -22.68
CA SER A 39 4.67 -31.04 -23.17
C SER A 39 5.33 -32.27 -22.56
N THR A 40 4.52 -33.06 -21.86
CA THR A 40 4.73 -34.47 -21.48
C THR A 40 6.18 -34.93 -21.34
N SER A 41 6.72 -34.88 -20.14
CA SER A 41 7.79 -35.81 -19.74
C SER A 41 7.25 -36.80 -18.70
N GLN A 42 7.44 -38.06 -18.95
CA GLN A 42 7.09 -39.18 -18.09
C GLN A 42 7.88 -39.10 -16.78
N GLY A 43 7.23 -38.71 -15.70
CA GLY A 43 7.70 -38.88 -14.33
C GLY A 43 6.57 -39.48 -13.49
N PRO A 44 6.85 -40.23 -12.43
CA PRO A 44 5.81 -40.94 -11.66
C PRO A 44 4.84 -39.92 -11.06
N ARG A 45 3.58 -39.97 -11.47
CA ARG A 45 2.48 -39.24 -10.85
C ARG A 45 2.25 -39.85 -9.48
N ILE A 46 2.32 -39.05 -8.43
CA ILE A 46 1.88 -39.43 -7.10
C ILE A 46 0.36 -39.52 -7.16
N THR A 47 -0.16 -40.74 -7.37
CA THR A 47 -1.57 -41.07 -7.24
C THR A 47 -1.77 -41.49 -5.78
N VAL A 48 -2.27 -40.58 -4.94
CA VAL A 48 -2.81 -40.97 -3.64
C VAL A 48 -4.15 -41.63 -3.90
N GLN A 49 -4.16 -42.94 -3.94
CA GLN A 49 -5.37 -43.76 -4.00
C GLN A 49 -5.89 -43.92 -2.58
N ILE A 50 -6.93 -43.17 -2.21
CA ILE A 50 -7.69 -43.43 -0.99
C ILE A 50 -8.63 -44.58 -1.30
N GLY A 51 -8.30 -45.78 -0.80
CA GLY A 51 -9.14 -46.95 -0.92
C GLY A 51 -10.45 -46.78 -0.13
N PRO A 52 -11.55 -47.41 -0.54
CA PRO A 52 -12.83 -47.30 0.14
C PRO A 52 -12.76 -47.99 1.51
N LYS A 53 -12.93 -47.23 2.60
CA LYS A 53 -13.31 -47.78 3.90
C LYS A 53 -14.81 -47.99 3.91
N THR A 54 -15.20 -49.27 3.87
CA THR A 54 -16.55 -49.73 4.19
C THR A 54 -16.78 -49.58 5.70
N GLY A 55 -17.85 -48.92 6.09
CA GLY A 55 -18.31 -48.87 7.50
C GLY A 55 -19.09 -47.62 7.82
N GLU A 56 -20.35 -47.66 7.57
CA GLU A 56 -21.57 -47.05 8.17
C GLU A 56 -21.59 -45.62 8.74
N PRO A 57 -22.81 -45.03 8.84
CA PRO A 57 -23.02 -43.65 8.53
C PRO A 57 -23.07 -42.83 9.80
N ASP A 58 -22.41 -41.73 9.82
CA ASP A 58 -22.87 -40.66 10.72
C ASP A 58 -22.50 -39.24 10.28
N LEU A 59 -23.58 -38.46 10.31
CA LEU A 59 -23.63 -37.04 10.58
C LEU A 59 -22.91 -36.12 9.60
N ALA A 60 -23.73 -35.53 8.78
CA ALA A 60 -23.54 -34.24 8.11
C ALA A 60 -22.33 -33.45 8.61
N SER A 61 -21.16 -33.73 8.07
CA SER A 61 -20.09 -32.73 8.01
C SER A 61 -20.53 -31.74 6.97
N ALA A 62 -21.12 -30.66 7.45
CA ALA A 62 -21.37 -29.49 6.62
C ALA A 62 -20.04 -29.14 5.98
N SER A 63 -19.93 -29.41 4.70
CA SER A 63 -18.85 -28.91 3.85
C SER A 63 -18.90 -27.40 3.98
N GLN A 64 -18.01 -26.83 4.78
CA GLN A 64 -17.78 -25.40 4.72
C GLN A 64 -17.41 -25.12 3.25
N PRO A 65 -18.16 -24.23 2.57
CA PRO A 65 -17.78 -23.83 1.23
C PRO A 65 -16.36 -23.29 1.32
N THR A 66 -15.41 -23.93 0.64
CA THR A 66 -14.08 -23.39 0.41
C THR A 66 -14.29 -22.13 -0.43
N SER A 67 -14.43 -20.97 0.24
CA SER A 67 -14.55 -19.70 -0.43
C SER A 67 -13.31 -19.51 -1.31
N THR A 68 -13.53 -19.26 -2.59
CA THR A 68 -12.41 -18.89 -3.46
C THR A 68 -11.78 -17.59 -2.94
N PRO A 69 -10.49 -17.34 -3.16
CA PRO A 69 -9.88 -16.07 -2.74
C PRO A 69 -10.65 -14.84 -3.23
N GLN A 70 -11.34 -14.93 -4.34
CA GLN A 70 -12.22 -13.91 -4.89
C GLN A 70 -13.47 -13.68 -4.02
N ASP A 71 -14.02 -14.73 -3.43
CA ASP A 71 -15.20 -14.63 -2.55
C ASP A 71 -14.87 -13.94 -1.23
N GLN A 72 -13.61 -14.02 -0.78
CA GLN A 72 -13.16 -13.42 0.49
C GLN A 72 -13.26 -11.90 0.55
N ALA A 73 -13.28 -11.21 -0.57
CA ALA A 73 -13.37 -9.75 -0.63
C ALA A 73 -14.72 -9.25 -1.21
N ASN A 74 -15.61 -10.13 -1.66
CA ASN A 74 -16.91 -9.76 -2.25
C ASN A 74 -17.78 -8.98 -1.25
N TRP A 75 -17.73 -9.32 0.04
CA TRP A 75 -18.44 -8.59 1.10
C TRP A 75 -18.09 -7.10 1.11
N PHE A 76 -16.86 -6.73 0.78
CA PHE A 76 -16.39 -5.33 0.73
C PHE A 76 -16.76 -4.66 -0.60
N TRP A 77 -16.39 -5.28 -1.72
CA TRP A 77 -16.52 -4.68 -3.05
C TRP A 77 -17.96 -4.68 -3.60
N SER A 78 -18.89 -5.40 -2.96
CA SER A 78 -20.32 -5.29 -3.29
C SER A 78 -20.95 -3.97 -2.83
N GLN A 79 -20.35 -3.29 -1.86
CA GLN A 79 -20.84 -2.02 -1.30
C GLN A 79 -19.91 -0.84 -1.65
N ILE A 80 -18.63 -1.11 -1.84
CA ILE A 80 -17.61 -0.10 -2.15
C ILE A 80 -17.23 -0.25 -3.63
N SER A 81 -17.53 0.76 -4.45
CA SER A 81 -17.21 0.73 -5.88
C SER A 81 -15.71 0.59 -6.12
N PRO A 82 -15.26 -0.36 -6.95
CA PRO A 82 -13.86 -0.45 -7.37
C PRO A 82 -13.49 0.54 -8.48
N ASP A 83 -14.47 1.21 -9.10
CA ASP A 83 -14.28 1.97 -10.34
C ASP A 83 -13.50 3.27 -10.13
N ILE A 84 -12.64 3.60 -11.09
CA ILE A 84 -11.85 4.85 -11.08
C ILE A 84 -12.75 6.09 -11.20
N GLY A 85 -13.92 5.97 -11.85
CA GLY A 85 -14.92 7.04 -11.93
C GLY A 85 -15.53 7.44 -10.58
N SER A 86 -15.33 6.63 -9.54
CA SER A 86 -15.75 6.92 -8.16
C SER A 86 -14.64 7.53 -7.31
N ALA A 87 -13.48 7.90 -7.90
CA ALA A 87 -12.30 8.38 -7.19
C ALA A 87 -12.60 9.60 -6.32
N SER A 88 -12.20 9.53 -5.05
CA SER A 88 -12.30 10.64 -4.09
C SER A 88 -11.47 10.36 -2.84
N ALA A 89 -10.76 11.37 -2.34
CA ALA A 89 -10.02 11.27 -1.08
C ALA A 89 -10.89 10.92 0.12
N GLY A 90 -12.16 11.35 0.12
CA GLY A 90 -13.11 11.09 1.21
C GLY A 90 -13.66 9.66 1.29
N ARG A 91 -13.38 8.80 0.30
CA ARG A 91 -13.90 7.42 0.29
C ARG A 91 -13.38 6.56 1.44
N ILE A 92 -12.25 6.93 2.04
CA ILE A 92 -11.65 6.17 3.14
C ILE A 92 -12.61 6.04 4.33
N GLU A 93 -13.35 7.07 4.67
CA GLU A 93 -14.26 7.05 5.82
C GLU A 93 -15.41 6.06 5.60
N GLY A 94 -16.07 6.13 4.45
CA GLY A 94 -17.13 5.19 4.08
C GLY A 94 -16.65 3.75 4.02
N ALA A 95 -15.46 3.52 3.45
CA ALA A 95 -14.86 2.20 3.35
C ALA A 95 -14.50 1.62 4.73
N VAL A 96 -13.91 2.42 5.61
CA VAL A 96 -13.57 2.00 6.98
C VAL A 96 -14.83 1.75 7.80
N ASN A 97 -15.85 2.61 7.70
CA ASN A 97 -17.12 2.38 8.37
C ASN A 97 -17.76 1.06 7.90
N HIS A 98 -17.75 0.78 6.60
CA HIS A 98 -18.26 -0.49 6.07
C HIS A 98 -17.49 -1.69 6.65
N ILE A 99 -16.16 -1.63 6.72
CA ILE A 99 -15.33 -2.68 7.33
C ILE A 99 -15.72 -2.92 8.80
N GLN A 100 -15.93 -1.85 9.57
CA GLN A 100 -16.21 -1.93 11.01
C GLN A 100 -17.63 -2.39 11.34
N THR A 101 -18.59 -2.12 10.47
CA THR A 101 -20.02 -2.41 10.71
C THR A 101 -20.51 -3.69 10.06
N THR A 102 -19.76 -4.27 9.12
CA THR A 102 -20.16 -5.49 8.42
C THR A 102 -19.91 -6.73 9.27
N ALA A 103 -20.98 -7.38 9.72
CA ALA A 103 -20.88 -8.60 10.54
C ALA A 103 -20.22 -9.79 9.81
N ALA A 104 -20.32 -9.84 8.48
CA ALA A 104 -19.70 -10.87 7.65
C ALA A 104 -18.21 -10.56 7.28
N ASN A 105 -17.61 -9.54 7.91
CA ASN A 105 -16.21 -9.19 7.66
C ASN A 105 -15.28 -10.32 8.16
N PRO A 106 -14.55 -11.00 7.27
CA PRO A 106 -13.64 -12.08 7.66
C PRO A 106 -12.27 -11.58 8.13
N LEU A 107 -12.01 -10.25 8.04
CA LEU A 107 -10.71 -9.68 8.38
C LEU A 107 -10.54 -9.62 9.90
N VAL A 108 -9.35 -9.99 10.34
CA VAL A 108 -8.92 -9.82 11.72
C VAL A 108 -8.19 -8.50 11.84
N ALA A 109 -8.67 -7.61 12.70
CA ALA A 109 -7.99 -6.35 12.97
C ALA A 109 -6.61 -6.62 13.60
N PRO A 110 -5.57 -5.86 13.21
CA PRO A 110 -4.27 -5.98 13.86
C PRO A 110 -4.36 -5.61 15.34
N ARG A 111 -3.54 -6.27 16.16
CA ARG A 111 -3.45 -5.89 17.57
C ARG A 111 -2.81 -4.52 17.68
N LEU A 112 -3.36 -3.68 18.54
CA LEU A 112 -2.81 -2.34 18.78
C LEU A 112 -1.33 -2.40 19.19
N ALA A 113 -0.93 -3.41 19.96
CA ALA A 113 0.44 -3.59 20.40
C ALA A 113 1.42 -3.81 19.22
N ASP A 114 1.01 -4.51 18.17
CA ASP A 114 1.87 -4.75 17.00
C ASP A 114 2.16 -3.43 16.28
N LEU A 115 1.12 -2.62 16.06
CA LEU A 115 1.26 -1.28 15.48
C LEU A 115 2.06 -0.32 16.38
N GLN A 116 1.88 -0.39 17.70
CA GLN A 116 2.66 0.40 18.65
C GLN A 116 4.16 0.05 18.60
N ASN A 117 4.49 -1.22 18.47
CA ASN A 117 5.88 -1.67 18.35
C ASN A 117 6.53 -1.11 17.07
N ILE A 118 5.85 -1.21 15.93
CA ILE A 118 6.34 -0.65 14.66
C ILE A 118 6.49 0.87 14.78
N ALA A 119 5.47 1.56 15.30
CA ALA A 119 5.52 3.01 15.50
C ALA A 119 6.64 3.42 16.45
N SER A 120 6.87 2.70 17.56
CA SER A 120 7.94 3.00 18.51
C SER A 120 9.33 2.87 17.88
N THR A 121 9.50 1.89 16.99
CA THR A 121 10.80 1.62 16.35
C THR A 121 11.07 2.59 15.20
N HIS A 122 10.06 2.90 14.38
CA HIS A 122 10.22 3.61 13.10
C HIS A 122 9.56 4.99 13.06
N ASN A 123 9.06 5.51 14.21
CA ASN A 123 8.41 6.81 14.31
C ASN A 123 9.16 7.94 13.59
N THR A 124 10.45 8.08 13.87
CA THR A 124 11.27 9.17 13.32
C THR A 124 11.39 9.07 11.79
N ASP A 125 11.58 7.87 11.27
CA ASP A 125 11.73 7.66 9.82
C ASP A 125 10.40 7.86 9.10
N ILE A 126 9.30 7.37 9.66
CA ILE A 126 7.95 7.58 9.11
C ILE A 126 7.61 9.08 9.09
N LEU A 127 7.83 9.78 10.22
CA LEU A 127 7.54 11.22 10.30
C LEU A 127 8.40 12.01 9.32
N ARG A 128 9.70 11.71 9.23
CA ARG A 128 10.62 12.39 8.31
C ARG A 128 10.21 12.18 6.85
N ALA A 129 9.89 10.93 6.48
CA ALA A 129 9.51 10.59 5.11
C ALA A 129 8.20 11.24 4.68
N THR A 130 7.27 11.47 5.60
CA THR A 130 5.94 12.00 5.28
C THR A 130 5.86 13.53 5.27
N VAL A 131 6.91 14.24 5.76
CA VAL A 131 6.92 15.71 5.71
C VAL A 131 6.86 16.22 4.28
N GLY A 132 5.88 17.10 3.99
CA GLY A 132 5.70 17.69 2.67
C GLY A 132 5.06 16.78 1.62
N THR A 133 4.61 15.59 2.01
CA THR A 133 3.88 14.65 1.14
C THR A 133 2.37 14.66 1.42
N ARG A 134 1.60 14.00 0.55
CA ARG A 134 0.16 13.73 0.70
C ARG A 134 -0.13 12.41 1.40
N VAL A 135 0.83 11.89 2.19
CA VAL A 135 0.73 10.57 2.82
C VAL A 135 0.71 10.73 4.34
N SER A 136 -0.36 10.26 4.96
CA SER A 136 -0.45 10.23 6.43
C SER A 136 0.55 9.25 7.04
N PRO A 137 1.28 9.62 8.10
CA PRO A 137 2.08 8.68 8.87
C PRO A 137 1.30 7.44 9.33
N ALA A 138 0.02 7.59 9.65
CA ALA A 138 -0.85 6.46 10.01
C ALA A 138 -1.08 5.50 8.83
N LEU A 139 -1.15 6.01 7.59
CA LEU A 139 -1.24 5.16 6.40
C LEU A 139 0.04 4.39 6.17
N VAL A 140 1.20 5.03 6.32
CA VAL A 140 2.51 4.37 6.23
C VAL A 140 2.61 3.23 7.24
N LEU A 141 2.23 3.49 8.49
CA LEU A 141 2.22 2.47 9.55
C LEU A 141 1.32 1.28 9.20
N ALA A 142 0.14 1.53 8.63
CA ALA A 142 -0.78 0.49 8.18
C ALA A 142 -0.21 -0.34 7.03
N VAL A 143 0.46 0.30 6.07
CA VAL A 143 1.14 -0.39 4.96
C VAL A 143 2.28 -1.24 5.49
N ILE A 144 3.19 -0.70 6.32
CA ILE A 144 4.29 -1.47 6.92
C ILE A 144 3.76 -2.71 7.66
N HIS A 145 2.70 -2.55 8.45
CA HIS A 145 2.10 -3.69 9.16
C HIS A 145 1.56 -4.75 8.19
N THR A 146 0.92 -4.34 7.10
CA THR A 146 0.31 -5.27 6.14
C THR A 146 1.36 -5.97 5.28
N GLU A 147 2.44 -5.28 4.91
CA GLU A 147 3.50 -5.77 4.02
C GLU A 147 4.49 -6.71 4.73
N SER A 148 4.96 -6.32 5.90
CA SER A 148 6.06 -7.01 6.57
C SER A 148 5.81 -7.31 8.05
N SER A 149 4.69 -6.86 8.61
CA SER A 149 4.46 -6.85 10.07
C SER A 149 5.59 -6.16 10.86
N GLY A 150 6.33 -5.24 10.21
CA GLY A 150 7.46 -4.55 10.76
C GLY A 150 8.80 -5.30 10.70
N ASN A 151 8.87 -6.42 9.96
CA ASN A 151 10.11 -7.15 9.74
C ASN A 151 10.96 -6.47 8.65
N ILE A 152 12.08 -5.88 9.03
CA ILE A 152 13.00 -5.18 8.12
C ILE A 152 13.68 -6.12 7.11
N ALA A 153 13.83 -7.40 7.44
CA ALA A 153 14.45 -8.41 6.59
C ALA A 153 13.42 -9.20 5.74
N GLU A 154 12.16 -8.75 5.70
CA GLU A 154 11.11 -9.44 4.95
C GLU A 154 11.41 -9.44 3.46
N GLN A 155 11.28 -10.61 2.85
CA GLN A 155 11.43 -10.78 1.41
C GLN A 155 10.37 -11.75 0.88
N SER A 156 9.58 -11.29 -0.07
CA SER A 156 8.55 -12.11 -0.70
C SER A 156 9.13 -13.04 -1.77
N SER A 157 8.39 -14.08 -2.13
CA SER A 157 8.73 -14.97 -3.25
C SER A 157 8.77 -14.23 -4.61
N ALA A 158 8.09 -13.10 -4.73
CA ALA A 158 8.09 -12.24 -5.91
C ALA A 158 9.25 -11.23 -5.91
N GLY A 159 10.11 -11.22 -4.88
CA GLY A 159 11.28 -10.37 -4.77
C GLY A 159 11.01 -8.99 -4.16
N ALA A 160 9.84 -8.75 -3.57
CA ALA A 160 9.59 -7.53 -2.81
C ALA A 160 10.38 -7.58 -1.48
N GLN A 161 10.91 -6.44 -1.02
CA GLN A 161 11.91 -6.38 0.04
C GLN A 161 11.64 -5.29 1.07
N GLY A 162 11.96 -5.59 2.33
CA GLY A 162 11.98 -4.65 3.45
C GLY A 162 10.60 -4.32 4.02
N LEU A 163 10.56 -3.28 4.84
CA LEU A 163 9.38 -2.90 5.63
C LEU A 163 8.12 -2.64 4.78
N MET A 164 8.28 -1.97 3.64
CA MET A 164 7.19 -1.59 2.75
C MET A 164 7.15 -2.45 1.47
N GLN A 165 7.88 -3.58 1.44
CA GLN A 165 7.90 -4.58 0.37
C GLN A 165 8.06 -3.96 -1.03
N LEU A 166 9.12 -3.20 -1.22
CA LEU A 166 9.43 -2.63 -2.53
C LEU A 166 10.03 -3.68 -3.46
N ILE A 167 9.45 -3.85 -4.65
CA ILE A 167 10.10 -4.63 -5.71
C ILE A 167 11.33 -3.86 -6.25
N PRO A 168 12.38 -4.54 -6.76
CA PRO A 168 13.62 -3.87 -7.19
C PRO A 168 13.40 -2.69 -8.13
N ALA A 169 12.53 -2.83 -9.12
CA ALA A 169 12.23 -1.74 -10.06
C ALA A 169 11.61 -0.50 -9.39
N THR A 170 10.80 -0.70 -8.35
CA THR A 170 10.23 0.41 -7.56
C THR A 170 11.28 1.02 -6.65
N ALA A 171 12.12 0.18 -6.01
CA ALA A 171 13.24 0.63 -5.19
C ALA A 171 14.19 1.53 -5.99
N ASP A 172 14.62 1.07 -7.17
CA ASP A 172 15.48 1.83 -8.09
C ASP A 172 14.83 3.16 -8.51
N ARG A 173 13.54 3.12 -8.86
CA ARG A 173 12.79 4.30 -9.32
C ARG A 173 12.72 5.40 -8.26
N PHE A 174 12.63 5.03 -6.98
CA PHE A 174 12.51 5.96 -5.86
C PHE A 174 13.81 6.10 -5.04
N GLY A 175 14.95 5.68 -5.61
CA GLY A 175 16.28 5.96 -5.07
C GLY A 175 16.64 5.17 -3.82
N VAL A 176 16.08 3.97 -3.64
CA VAL A 176 16.41 3.05 -2.55
C VAL A 176 17.60 2.19 -2.97
N ALA A 177 18.77 2.46 -2.39
CA ALA A 177 19.99 1.71 -2.67
C ALA A 177 20.07 0.40 -1.86
N ASP A 178 19.60 0.43 -0.61
CA ASP A 178 19.48 -0.75 0.24
C ASP A 178 18.03 -0.89 0.73
N PRO A 179 17.25 -1.82 0.18
CA PRO A 179 15.85 -2.03 0.58
C PRO A 179 15.68 -2.63 1.98
N PHE A 180 16.75 -3.11 2.61
CA PHE A 180 16.75 -3.59 4.00
C PHE A 180 17.19 -2.50 5.00
N ASP A 181 17.63 -1.33 4.54
CA ASP A 181 17.75 -0.15 5.38
C ASP A 181 16.36 0.45 5.62
N ALA A 182 15.96 0.52 6.89
CA ALA A 182 14.62 0.95 7.27
C ALA A 182 14.28 2.36 6.78
N ALA A 183 15.22 3.30 6.91
CA ALA A 183 14.98 4.69 6.53
C ALA A 183 14.86 4.83 5.00
N GLN A 184 15.71 4.15 4.24
CA GLN A 184 15.64 4.17 2.77
C GLN A 184 14.37 3.50 2.27
N ASN A 185 14.00 2.33 2.81
CA ASN A 185 12.80 1.60 2.43
C ASN A 185 11.53 2.41 2.71
N ILE A 186 11.42 3.02 3.90
CA ILE A 186 10.30 3.89 4.26
C ILE A 186 10.25 5.12 3.34
N ASN A 187 11.38 5.79 3.09
CA ASN A 187 11.43 6.95 2.19
C ASN A 187 10.96 6.59 0.77
N GLY A 188 11.45 5.49 0.21
CA GLY A 188 11.04 5.02 -1.11
C GLY A 188 9.57 4.62 -1.19
N GLY A 189 9.08 3.89 -0.19
CA GLY A 189 7.67 3.50 -0.10
C GLY A 189 6.72 4.69 0.04
N VAL A 190 7.09 5.68 0.86
CA VAL A 190 6.32 6.94 1.00
C VAL A 190 6.36 7.76 -0.29
N ALA A 191 7.51 7.86 -0.95
CA ALA A 191 7.62 8.56 -2.23
C ALA A 191 6.74 7.89 -3.31
N TYR A 192 6.68 6.56 -3.33
CA TYR A 192 5.79 5.83 -4.22
C TYR A 192 4.31 6.07 -3.89
N LEU A 193 3.92 6.01 -2.62
CA LEU A 193 2.55 6.33 -2.17
C LEU A 193 2.16 7.76 -2.54
N ASP A 194 3.05 8.75 -2.31
CA ASP A 194 2.78 10.14 -2.66
C ASP A 194 2.61 10.34 -4.16
N TRP A 195 3.47 9.70 -4.96
CA TRP A 195 3.32 9.71 -6.41
C TRP A 195 1.97 9.12 -6.83
N LEU A 196 1.56 7.97 -6.25
CA LEU A 196 0.27 7.34 -6.51
C LEU A 196 -0.92 8.22 -6.09
N MET A 197 -0.81 8.95 -4.97
CA MET A 197 -1.81 9.96 -4.56
C MET A 197 -2.04 11.01 -5.65
N GLY A 198 -0.97 11.42 -6.35
CA GLY A 198 -1.08 12.32 -7.49
C GLY A 198 -1.68 11.69 -8.74
N GLN A 199 -1.56 10.37 -8.91
CA GLN A 199 -2.06 9.66 -10.09
C GLN A 199 -3.55 9.32 -10.01
N PHE A 200 -4.10 9.25 -8.79
CA PHE A 200 -5.46 8.78 -8.52
C PHE A 200 -6.28 9.76 -7.67
N ASP A 201 -6.04 11.07 -7.85
CA ASP A 201 -6.80 12.17 -7.23
C ASP A 201 -6.93 12.06 -5.69
N GLY A 202 -5.90 11.47 -5.05
CA GLY A 202 -5.87 11.24 -3.61
C GLY A 202 -6.81 10.13 -3.12
N ASP A 203 -7.41 9.33 -4.01
CA ASP A 203 -8.29 8.22 -3.63
C ASP A 203 -7.49 7.08 -2.99
N PRO A 204 -7.65 6.82 -1.69
CA PRO A 204 -6.82 5.85 -0.98
C PRO A 204 -7.06 4.40 -1.43
N LEU A 205 -8.24 4.06 -1.94
CA LEU A 205 -8.53 2.70 -2.39
C LEU A 205 -7.79 2.39 -3.69
N LEU A 206 -7.80 3.33 -4.64
CA LEU A 206 -7.06 3.22 -5.89
C LEU A 206 -5.55 3.28 -5.67
N VAL A 207 -5.10 4.15 -4.76
CA VAL A 207 -3.69 4.25 -4.36
C VAL A 207 -3.18 2.93 -3.78
N LEU A 208 -3.92 2.32 -2.85
CA LEU A 208 -3.55 1.04 -2.25
C LEU A 208 -3.61 -0.11 -3.27
N ALA A 209 -4.62 -0.10 -4.16
CA ALA A 209 -4.69 -1.07 -5.24
C ALA A 209 -3.50 -0.95 -6.20
N ALA A 210 -3.10 0.27 -6.53
CA ALA A 210 -1.95 0.54 -7.39
C ALA A 210 -0.62 0.23 -6.70
N TYR A 211 -0.53 0.44 -5.39
CA TYR A 211 0.65 0.05 -4.62
C TYR A 211 0.92 -1.46 -4.69
N ASN A 212 -0.16 -2.27 -4.58
CA ASN A 212 -0.06 -3.74 -4.64
C ASN A 212 0.02 -4.30 -6.06
N ALA A 213 -0.82 -3.82 -6.98
CA ALA A 213 -0.95 -4.39 -8.34
C ALA A 213 -0.17 -3.62 -9.42
N GLY A 214 0.38 -2.46 -9.09
CA GLY A 214 0.92 -1.50 -10.04
C GLY A 214 -0.14 -0.56 -10.63
N GLU A 215 0.25 0.68 -10.88
CA GLU A 215 -0.62 1.72 -11.44
C GLU A 215 -1.14 1.40 -12.85
N GLY A 216 -0.35 0.63 -13.62
CA GLY A 216 -0.75 0.17 -14.96
C GLY A 216 -1.98 -0.72 -14.89
N ALA A 217 -2.00 -1.71 -13.99
CA ALA A 217 -3.13 -2.60 -13.81
C ALA A 217 -4.41 -1.86 -13.40
N VAL A 218 -4.30 -0.87 -12.51
CA VAL A 218 -5.44 -0.05 -12.08
C VAL A 218 -6.02 0.76 -13.25
N ARG A 219 -5.18 1.32 -14.12
CA ARG A 219 -5.63 2.04 -15.31
C ARG A 219 -6.24 1.11 -16.37
N GLU A 220 -5.59 -0.02 -16.63
CA GLU A 220 -6.06 -1.02 -17.60
C GLU A 220 -7.46 -1.54 -17.26
N HIS A 221 -7.72 -1.77 -15.95
CA HIS A 221 -9.02 -2.26 -15.49
C HIS A 221 -10.03 -1.14 -15.16
N GLY A 222 -9.67 0.13 -15.35
CA GLY A 222 -10.54 1.25 -15.02
C GLY A 222 -10.89 1.34 -13.52
N GLY A 223 -10.01 0.86 -12.65
CA GLY A 223 -10.19 0.83 -11.19
C GLY A 223 -9.44 -0.31 -10.52
N VAL A 224 -9.89 -0.72 -9.34
CA VAL A 224 -9.25 -1.82 -8.60
C VAL A 224 -9.36 -3.13 -9.40
N PRO A 225 -8.23 -3.72 -9.87
CA PRO A 225 -8.26 -4.88 -10.73
C PRO A 225 -8.89 -6.11 -10.03
N PRO A 226 -9.44 -7.06 -10.78
CA PRO A 226 -10.10 -8.25 -10.23
C PRO A 226 -9.10 -9.32 -9.76
N PHE A 227 -7.94 -8.90 -9.28
CA PHE A 227 -6.93 -9.79 -8.70
C PHE A 227 -7.30 -10.10 -7.25
N ALA A 228 -7.39 -11.38 -6.90
CA ALA A 228 -7.80 -11.82 -5.57
C ALA A 228 -6.92 -11.22 -4.46
N GLU A 229 -5.61 -11.14 -4.70
CA GLU A 229 -4.65 -10.53 -3.79
C GLU A 229 -4.98 -9.06 -3.57
N THR A 230 -5.06 -8.26 -4.64
CA THR A 230 -5.31 -6.81 -4.57
C THR A 230 -6.68 -6.50 -3.95
N ARG A 231 -7.72 -7.28 -4.32
CA ARG A 231 -9.06 -7.15 -3.75
C ARG A 231 -9.11 -7.42 -2.25
N THR A 232 -8.22 -8.25 -1.74
CA THR A 232 -8.09 -8.55 -0.31
C THR A 232 -7.14 -7.57 0.38
N TYR A 233 -6.10 -7.11 -0.31
CA TYR A 233 -5.10 -6.19 0.22
C TYR A 233 -5.69 -4.85 0.65
N VAL A 234 -6.48 -4.21 -0.22
CA VAL A 234 -7.07 -2.89 0.07
C VAL A 234 -7.84 -2.87 1.39
N PRO A 235 -8.85 -3.73 1.62
CA PRO A 235 -9.58 -3.73 2.89
C PRO A 235 -8.70 -4.14 4.09
N LYS A 236 -7.64 -4.95 3.90
CA LYS A 236 -6.67 -5.25 4.98
C LYS A 236 -5.91 -4.01 5.43
N VAL A 237 -5.37 -3.22 4.48
CA VAL A 237 -4.67 -1.98 4.83
C VAL A 237 -5.61 -0.97 5.46
N LEU A 238 -6.85 -0.84 4.97
CA LEU A 238 -7.85 0.05 5.57
C LEU A 238 -8.23 -0.37 7.00
N MET A 239 -8.33 -1.68 7.26
CA MET A 239 -8.53 -2.20 8.61
C MET A 239 -7.33 -1.84 9.51
N ALA A 240 -6.11 -2.02 9.04
CA ALA A 240 -4.90 -1.65 9.77
C ALA A 240 -4.84 -0.13 10.02
N TRP A 241 -5.19 0.69 9.02
CA TRP A 241 -5.26 2.14 9.15
C TRP A 241 -6.29 2.58 10.19
N SER A 242 -7.44 1.91 10.27
CA SER A 242 -8.48 2.22 11.26
C SER A 242 -7.98 2.07 12.70
N VAL A 243 -7.03 1.15 12.95
CA VAL A 243 -6.37 0.97 14.26
C VAL A 243 -5.19 1.94 14.40
N ALA A 244 -4.35 2.07 13.36
CA ALA A 244 -3.15 2.91 13.35
C ALA A 244 -3.45 4.38 13.65
N ARG A 245 -4.54 4.93 13.08
CA ARG A 245 -4.97 6.32 13.34
C ARG A 245 -5.26 6.61 14.81
N GLY A 246 -5.63 5.59 15.58
CA GLY A 246 -5.83 5.69 17.04
C GLY A 246 -4.54 5.91 17.83
N LEU A 247 -3.36 5.70 17.23
CA LEU A 247 -2.06 6.02 17.82
C LEU A 247 -1.64 7.48 17.61
N CYS A 248 -2.37 8.24 16.79
CA CYS A 248 -2.07 9.64 16.54
C CYS A 248 -2.64 10.53 17.67
N ARG A 249 -1.93 11.59 18.02
CA ARG A 249 -2.40 12.61 18.97
C ARG A 249 -3.74 13.21 18.51
N THR A 250 -3.87 13.44 17.22
CA THR A 250 -5.12 13.78 16.54
C THR A 250 -5.35 12.73 15.47
N PRO A 251 -6.37 11.88 15.60
CA PRO A 251 -6.64 10.84 14.61
C PRO A 251 -6.94 11.45 13.23
N PRO A 252 -6.22 11.06 12.17
CA PRO A 252 -6.48 11.54 10.82
C PRO A 252 -7.85 11.07 10.30
N GLN A 253 -8.50 11.91 9.50
CA GLN A 253 -9.76 11.60 8.81
C GLN A 253 -9.48 11.14 7.38
N LEU A 254 -8.50 11.76 6.71
CA LEU A 254 -8.07 11.42 5.35
C LEU A 254 -6.74 10.68 5.36
N ALA A 255 -6.50 9.92 4.31
CA ALA A 255 -5.22 9.25 4.08
C ALA A 255 -4.02 10.21 3.91
N SER A 256 -4.31 11.49 3.74
CA SER A 256 -3.33 12.59 3.60
C SER A 256 -3.17 13.44 4.87
N ASP A 257 -3.98 13.24 5.90
CA ASP A 257 -3.89 14.06 7.11
C ASP A 257 -2.66 13.74 7.93
N GLY A 258 -2.10 14.77 8.57
CA GLY A 258 -0.97 14.61 9.46
C GLY A 258 -1.26 13.74 10.68
N CYS A 259 -0.24 13.06 11.17
CA CYS A 259 -0.29 12.25 12.37
C CYS A 259 1.03 12.34 13.14
N VAL A 260 0.96 12.65 14.42
CA VAL A 260 2.09 12.52 15.34
C VAL A 260 1.75 11.38 16.30
N PHE A 261 2.53 10.32 16.28
CA PHE A 261 2.26 9.14 17.11
C PHE A 261 2.47 9.43 18.61
N ILE A 262 1.57 8.88 19.43
CA ILE A 262 1.76 8.81 20.88
C ILE A 262 2.49 7.51 21.18
N VAL A 263 3.83 7.57 21.23
CA VAL A 263 4.68 6.42 21.58
C VAL A 263 5.15 6.55 23.02
N LYS A 264 5.13 5.45 23.78
CA LYS A 264 5.65 5.45 25.16
C LYS A 264 7.15 5.66 25.11
N GLY A 265 7.64 6.77 25.69
CA GLY A 265 9.07 7.03 25.86
C GLY A 265 9.67 8.12 24.96
N SER A 266 8.84 8.93 24.28
CA SER A 266 9.29 10.18 23.64
C SER A 266 9.01 11.39 24.49
#